data_a0ee2c3c4da226b796c8be7d7b551fe2
#
_entry.id   a0ee2c3c4da226b796c8be7d7b551fe2
#
_cell.length_a   1.000
_cell.length_b   1.000
_cell.length_c   1.000
_cell.angle_alpha   90.00
_cell.angle_beta   90.00
_cell.angle_gamma   90.00
#
_symmetry.space_group_name_H-M   'P 1'
#
loop_
_entity.id
_entity.type
_entity.pdbx_description
1 polymer ?
#
loop_
_entity_poly.entity_id
_entity_poly.type
_entity_poly.pdbx_seq_one_letter_code
_entity_poly.pdbx_strand_id
1 'polypeptide(L)'
;RSDFKLNFSNISNKDHKWLAKKFIKVRLSTLKQTTCASDLRIIAHFLNFLYRNSIDIDKLTRSDIESYIFVLQKEKFDKRVFLLSIKTFVKYLQLSQNEHAPETNIEALIFNQDYPRRTNKKDKTVKYIEDEILEQLENNLDKLTPAKYIPVIILLRASGWRISDVLNLRYDNCLSKTKNGYFLSGDI
;
A
#
# COMPACT_ATOMS: atom_id res chain seq x y z
N ARG A 1 10.72 -14.81 -11.92
CA ARG A 1 10.37 -13.46 -11.39
C ARG A 1 9.58 -12.76 -12.49
N SER A 2 8.32 -12.41 -12.24
CA SER A 2 7.55 -11.57 -13.19
C SER A 2 8.16 -10.17 -13.18
N ASP A 3 8.50 -9.65 -14.36
CA ASP A 3 8.99 -8.28 -14.50
C ASP A 3 7.89 -7.30 -14.08
N PHE A 4 8.08 -6.67 -12.94
CA PHE A 4 7.15 -5.68 -12.44
C PHE A 4 7.35 -4.37 -13.21
N LYS A 5 6.34 -3.99 -14.02
CA LYS A 5 6.38 -2.78 -14.84
C LYS A 5 5.48 -1.69 -14.25
N LEU A 6 6.05 -0.50 -14.03
CA LEU A 6 5.28 0.70 -13.69
C LEU A 6 4.70 1.33 -14.95
N ASN A 7 3.38 1.48 -15.00
CA ASN A 7 2.69 2.00 -16.18
C ASN A 7 2.33 3.49 -15.99
N PHE A 8 2.93 4.35 -16.80
CA PHE A 8 2.67 5.79 -16.82
C PHE A 8 1.74 6.23 -17.97
N SER A 9 1.21 5.30 -18.77
CA SER A 9 0.36 5.64 -19.93
C SER A 9 -0.94 6.33 -19.51
N ASN A 10 -1.41 6.07 -18.28
CA ASN A 10 -2.64 6.63 -17.73
C ASN A 10 -2.55 8.13 -17.40
N ILE A 11 -1.37 8.76 -17.48
CA ILE A 11 -1.22 10.20 -17.29
C ILE A 11 -1.31 10.89 -18.64
N SER A 12 -2.33 11.74 -18.81
CA SER A 12 -2.67 12.35 -20.11
C SER A 12 -1.66 13.43 -20.53
N ASN A 13 -1.27 14.31 -19.63
CA ASN A 13 -0.33 15.39 -19.90
C ASN A 13 1.14 14.89 -19.86
N LYS A 14 1.97 15.35 -20.82
CA LYS A 14 3.38 14.93 -20.93
C LYS A 14 4.25 15.43 -19.79
N ASP A 15 4.04 16.68 -19.35
CA ASP A 15 4.82 17.31 -18.28
C ASP A 15 4.46 16.68 -16.93
N HIS A 16 3.17 16.46 -16.68
CA HIS A 16 2.69 15.70 -15.53
C HIS A 16 3.28 14.28 -15.49
N LYS A 17 3.35 13.61 -16.63
CA LYS A 17 3.97 12.28 -16.75
C LYS A 17 5.46 12.31 -16.38
N TRP A 18 6.17 13.34 -16.81
CA TRP A 18 7.57 13.51 -16.49
C TRP A 18 7.78 13.77 -14.98
N LEU A 19 6.96 14.65 -14.35
CA LEU A 19 6.97 14.88 -12.92
C LEU A 19 6.73 13.61 -12.12
N ALA A 20 5.72 12.83 -12.49
CA ALA A 20 5.42 11.55 -11.86
C ALA A 20 6.59 10.56 -11.99
N LYS A 21 7.25 10.48 -13.15
CA LYS A 21 8.43 9.62 -13.35
C LYS A 21 9.59 10.02 -12.42
N LYS A 22 9.90 11.32 -12.31
CA LYS A 22 10.94 11.82 -11.40
C LYS A 22 10.64 11.44 -9.95
N PHE A 23 9.43 11.72 -9.50
CA PHE A 23 9.01 11.39 -8.15
C PHE A 23 9.12 9.89 -7.86
N ILE A 24 8.55 9.05 -8.72
CA ILE A 24 8.56 7.59 -8.53
C ILE A 24 9.99 7.03 -8.56
N LYS A 25 10.89 7.59 -9.40
CA LYS A 25 12.30 7.21 -9.39
C LYS A 25 12.95 7.40 -8.02
N VAL A 26 12.67 8.53 -7.36
CA VAL A 26 13.17 8.79 -6.00
C VAL A 26 12.53 7.84 -4.99
N ARG A 27 11.22 7.59 -5.09
CA ARG A 27 10.53 6.66 -4.19
C ARG A 27 11.04 5.22 -4.29
N LEU A 28 11.44 4.77 -5.48
CA LEU A 28 11.99 3.43 -5.71
C LEU A 28 13.33 3.18 -5.01
N SER A 29 14.08 4.23 -4.65
CA SER A 29 15.33 4.07 -3.89
C SER A 29 15.11 3.66 -2.43
N THR A 30 13.91 3.90 -1.88
CA THR A 30 13.61 3.70 -0.45
C THR A 30 12.43 2.77 -0.19
N LEU A 31 11.57 2.54 -1.18
CA LEU A 31 10.32 1.80 -1.01
C LEU A 31 10.20 0.59 -1.93
N LYS A 32 9.36 -0.35 -1.51
CA LYS A 32 8.99 -1.51 -2.32
C LYS A 32 8.25 -1.08 -3.60
N GLN A 33 8.49 -1.80 -4.69
CA GLN A 33 7.86 -1.53 -5.99
C GLN A 33 6.32 -1.48 -5.94
N THR A 34 5.69 -2.34 -5.13
CA THR A 34 4.23 -2.36 -4.94
C THR A 34 3.70 -1.07 -4.32
N THR A 35 4.43 -0.49 -3.36
CA THR A 35 4.11 0.81 -2.77
C THR A 35 4.22 1.93 -3.80
N CYS A 36 5.31 1.93 -4.58
CA CYS A 36 5.50 2.91 -5.66
C CYS A 36 4.43 2.81 -6.75
N ALA A 37 3.93 1.61 -7.06
CA ALA A 37 2.81 1.44 -8.00
C ALA A 37 1.50 2.01 -7.43
N SER A 38 1.24 1.85 -6.14
CA SER A 38 0.08 2.46 -5.48
C SER A 38 0.20 4.00 -5.49
N ASP A 39 1.36 4.54 -5.15
CA ASP A 39 1.61 5.99 -5.22
C ASP A 39 1.41 6.50 -6.65
N LEU A 40 1.96 5.82 -7.66
CA LEU A 40 1.80 6.20 -9.06
C LEU A 40 0.33 6.27 -9.48
N ARG A 41 -0.48 5.28 -9.09
CA ARG A 41 -1.93 5.27 -9.40
C ARG A 41 -2.63 6.49 -8.80
N ILE A 42 -2.34 6.82 -7.55
CA ILE A 42 -2.94 7.96 -6.85
C ILE A 42 -2.52 9.28 -7.50
N ILE A 43 -1.22 9.43 -7.79
CA ILE A 43 -0.67 10.64 -8.41
C ILE A 43 -1.20 10.80 -9.83
N ALA A 44 -1.31 9.73 -10.60
CA ALA A 44 -1.92 9.77 -11.94
C ALA A 44 -3.37 10.25 -11.89
N HIS A 45 -4.14 9.78 -10.90
CA HIS A 45 -5.52 10.22 -10.69
C HIS A 45 -5.59 11.72 -10.40
N PHE A 46 -4.75 12.22 -9.49
CA PHE A 46 -4.68 13.65 -9.14
C PHE A 46 -4.24 14.52 -10.32
N LEU A 47 -3.16 14.13 -11.01
CA LEU A 47 -2.64 14.88 -12.15
C LEU A 47 -3.64 14.92 -13.31
N ASN A 48 -4.39 13.85 -13.54
CA ASN A 48 -5.47 13.86 -14.53
C ASN A 48 -6.66 14.72 -14.11
N PHE A 49 -6.96 14.79 -12.81
CA PHE A 49 -7.95 15.73 -12.29
C PHE A 49 -7.51 17.19 -12.59
N LEU A 50 -6.28 17.56 -12.28
CA LEU A 50 -5.75 18.89 -12.59
C LEU A 50 -5.86 19.19 -14.10
N TYR A 51 -5.41 18.26 -14.93
CA TYR A 51 -5.43 18.42 -16.39
C TYR A 51 -6.85 18.60 -16.94
N ARG A 52 -7.82 17.81 -16.48
CA ARG A 52 -9.22 17.90 -16.92
C ARG A 52 -9.90 19.20 -16.52
N ASN A 53 -9.47 19.80 -15.40
CA ASN A 53 -10.01 21.06 -14.91
C ASN A 53 -9.17 22.28 -15.33
N SER A 54 -8.16 22.09 -16.20
CA SER A 54 -7.25 23.16 -16.64
C SER A 54 -6.56 23.89 -15.48
N ILE A 55 -6.20 23.15 -14.44
CA ILE A 55 -5.51 23.66 -13.26
C ILE A 55 -4.01 23.46 -13.45
N ASP A 56 -3.24 24.54 -13.43
CA ASP A 56 -1.78 24.51 -13.45
C ASP A 56 -1.26 24.10 -12.06
N ILE A 57 -0.36 23.14 -12.02
CA ILE A 57 0.13 22.58 -10.74
C ILE A 57 0.93 23.61 -9.92
N ASP A 58 1.63 24.54 -10.56
CA ASP A 58 2.37 25.64 -9.93
C ASP A 58 1.44 26.65 -9.23
N LYS A 59 0.24 26.85 -9.77
CA LYS A 59 -0.79 27.74 -9.24
C LYS A 59 -1.83 27.06 -8.37
N LEU A 60 -1.54 25.84 -7.90
CA LEU A 60 -2.45 25.04 -7.11
C LEU A 60 -2.92 25.79 -5.85
N THR A 61 -4.25 25.88 -5.69
CA THR A 61 -4.89 26.59 -4.58
C THR A 61 -5.58 25.63 -3.60
N ARG A 62 -5.94 26.15 -2.45
CA ARG A 62 -6.75 25.40 -1.46
C ARG A 62 -8.09 24.97 -2.05
N SER A 63 -8.75 25.82 -2.82
CA SER A 63 -10.05 25.52 -3.45
C SER A 63 -9.96 24.34 -4.41
N ASP A 64 -8.84 24.19 -5.13
CA ASP A 64 -8.61 23.06 -6.03
C ASP A 64 -8.48 21.75 -5.26
N ILE A 65 -7.81 21.77 -4.11
CA ILE A 65 -7.70 20.62 -3.21
C ILE A 65 -9.08 20.25 -2.63
N GLU A 66 -9.90 21.21 -2.24
CA GLU A 66 -11.26 20.97 -1.74
C GLU A 66 -12.14 20.33 -2.82
N SER A 67 -12.06 20.84 -4.05
CA SER A 67 -12.74 20.26 -5.21
C SER A 67 -12.29 18.81 -5.46
N TYR A 68 -10.99 18.54 -5.34
CA TYR A 68 -10.46 17.19 -5.47
C TYR A 68 -10.95 16.27 -4.33
N ILE A 69 -10.98 16.75 -3.09
CA ILE A 69 -11.52 16.02 -1.94
C ILE A 69 -12.97 15.61 -2.18
N PHE A 70 -13.77 16.50 -2.76
CA PHE A 70 -15.15 16.19 -3.13
C PHE A 70 -15.24 15.06 -4.16
N VAL A 71 -14.36 15.07 -5.18
CA VAL A 71 -14.28 13.97 -6.16
C VAL A 71 -13.95 12.65 -5.48
N LEU A 72 -12.95 12.63 -4.58
CA LEU A 72 -12.58 11.41 -3.83
C LEU A 72 -13.74 10.84 -3.00
N GLN A 73 -14.56 11.71 -2.41
CA GLN A 73 -15.76 11.30 -1.65
C GLN A 73 -16.82 10.68 -2.56
N LYS A 74 -17.08 11.31 -3.70
CA LYS A 74 -18.06 10.83 -4.70
C LYS A 74 -17.65 9.45 -5.25
N GLU A 75 -16.37 9.24 -5.51
CA GLU A 75 -15.82 7.99 -6.04
C GLU A 75 -15.54 6.95 -4.94
N LYS A 76 -15.83 7.25 -3.67
CA LYS A 76 -15.64 6.36 -2.51
C LYS A 76 -14.18 5.88 -2.32
N PHE A 77 -13.20 6.66 -2.73
CA PHE A 77 -11.81 6.38 -2.47
C PHE A 77 -11.42 6.59 -1.01
N ASP A 78 -10.35 5.91 -0.56
CA ASP A 78 -9.76 6.19 0.74
C ASP A 78 -9.06 7.56 0.72
N LYS A 79 -9.83 8.58 1.11
CA LYS A 79 -9.38 9.98 1.14
C LYS A 79 -8.05 10.16 1.87
N ARG A 80 -7.84 9.41 2.98
CA ARG A 80 -6.61 9.52 3.76
C ARG A 80 -5.38 9.09 2.97
N VAL A 81 -5.46 7.94 2.30
CA VAL A 81 -4.35 7.39 1.50
C VAL A 81 -4.04 8.31 0.33
N PHE A 82 -5.06 8.81 -0.35
CA PHE A 82 -4.89 9.73 -1.48
C PHE A 82 -4.22 11.05 -1.05
N LEU A 83 -4.72 11.70 -0.01
CA LEU A 83 -4.18 12.98 0.46
C LEU A 83 -2.75 12.84 0.98
N LEU A 84 -2.39 11.74 1.65
CA LEU A 84 -1.02 11.49 2.10
C LEU A 84 -0.04 11.34 0.92
N SER A 85 -0.43 10.59 -0.12
CA SER A 85 0.42 10.43 -1.31
C SER A 85 0.58 11.73 -2.07
N ILE A 86 -0.50 12.53 -2.21
CA ILE A 86 -0.45 13.85 -2.87
C ILE A 86 0.41 14.82 -2.05
N LYS A 87 0.23 14.87 -0.74
CA LYS A 87 1.05 15.69 0.16
C LYS A 87 2.54 15.36 -0.01
N THR A 88 2.87 14.07 -0.07
CA THR A 88 4.24 13.62 -0.28
C THR A 88 4.79 14.03 -1.66
N PHE A 89 3.97 13.94 -2.70
CA PHE A 89 4.33 14.34 -4.05
C PHE A 89 4.57 15.85 -4.18
N VAL A 90 3.63 16.67 -3.71
CA VAL A 90 3.75 18.13 -3.74
C VAL A 90 4.95 18.59 -2.90
N LYS A 91 5.14 18.00 -1.71
CA LYS A 91 6.31 18.30 -0.88
C LYS A 91 7.62 17.96 -1.60
N TYR A 92 7.67 16.86 -2.33
CA TYR A 92 8.82 16.51 -3.16
C TYR A 92 9.09 17.58 -4.22
N LEU A 93 8.06 18.08 -4.93
CA LEU A 93 8.23 19.13 -5.93
C LEU A 93 8.80 20.43 -5.31
N GLN A 94 8.28 20.81 -4.15
CA GLN A 94 8.74 22.01 -3.43
C GLN A 94 10.19 21.87 -2.93
N LEU A 95 10.52 20.74 -2.31
CA LEU A 95 11.88 20.50 -1.80
C LEU A 95 12.92 20.33 -2.91
N SER A 96 12.53 19.81 -4.08
CA SER A 96 13.42 19.71 -5.23
C SER A 96 13.53 20.98 -6.05
N GLN A 97 12.90 22.08 -5.60
CA GLN A 97 12.85 23.37 -6.31
C GLN A 97 12.46 23.21 -7.78
N ASN A 98 11.47 22.34 -8.03
CA ASN A 98 11.00 22.10 -9.38
C ASN A 98 10.26 23.33 -9.91
N GLU A 99 10.47 23.70 -11.17
CA GLU A 99 9.80 24.83 -11.82
C GLU A 99 8.26 24.75 -11.82
N HIS A 100 7.72 23.51 -11.74
CA HIS A 100 6.29 23.24 -11.62
C HIS A 100 5.84 23.02 -10.17
N ALA A 101 6.65 23.38 -9.17
CA ALA A 101 6.24 23.24 -7.77
C ALA A 101 5.17 24.28 -7.43
N PRO A 102 4.11 23.90 -6.70
CA PRO A 102 3.15 24.87 -6.21
C PRO A 102 3.82 25.98 -5.39
N GLU A 103 3.47 27.24 -5.69
CA GLU A 103 3.95 28.40 -4.95
C GLU A 103 3.42 28.39 -3.51
N THR A 104 2.17 27.91 -3.34
CA THR A 104 1.53 27.80 -2.02
C THR A 104 2.12 26.62 -1.25
N ASN A 105 2.54 26.87 0.00
CA ASN A 105 3.07 25.82 0.86
C ASN A 105 2.05 24.68 1.02
N ILE A 106 2.52 23.44 0.96
CA ILE A 106 1.68 22.25 1.05
C ILE A 106 0.85 22.18 2.35
N GLU A 107 1.37 22.71 3.45
CA GLU A 107 0.65 22.75 4.73
C GLU A 107 -0.56 23.72 4.71
N ALA A 108 -0.55 24.71 3.80
CA ALA A 108 -1.69 25.58 3.54
C ALA A 108 -2.66 25.02 2.50
N LEU A 109 -2.25 23.99 1.73
CA LEU A 109 -3.10 23.31 0.76
C LEU A 109 -3.87 22.14 1.37
N ILE A 110 -3.23 21.35 2.23
CA ILE A 110 -3.83 20.15 2.83
C ILE A 110 -3.71 20.23 4.35
N PHE A 111 -4.85 20.41 5.00
CA PHE A 111 -4.95 20.55 6.46
C PHE A 111 -5.12 19.20 7.17
N ASN A 112 -4.77 19.15 8.45
CA ASN A 112 -4.96 17.95 9.26
C ASN A 112 -6.44 17.53 9.37
N GLN A 113 -7.36 18.49 9.32
CA GLN A 113 -8.82 18.24 9.35
C GLN A 113 -9.36 17.60 8.06
N ASP A 114 -8.62 17.65 6.95
CA ASP A 114 -9.01 17.01 5.69
C ASP A 114 -8.94 15.49 5.77
N TYR A 115 -8.11 14.98 6.68
CA TYR A 115 -8.01 13.54 6.89
C TYR A 115 -9.22 13.03 7.67
N PRO A 116 -9.87 11.95 7.22
CA PRO A 116 -10.94 11.35 7.99
C PRO A 116 -10.41 10.93 9.37
N ARG A 117 -11.21 11.18 10.40
CA ARG A 117 -10.91 10.67 11.74
C ARG A 117 -10.75 9.16 11.65
N ARG A 118 -9.71 8.61 12.26
CA ARG A 118 -9.60 7.17 12.44
C ARG A 118 -10.79 6.75 13.31
N THR A 119 -11.83 6.21 12.68
CA THR A 119 -12.80 5.44 13.43
C THR A 119 -12.03 4.22 13.95
N ASN A 120 -11.75 4.19 15.25
CA ASN A 120 -11.41 2.94 15.90
C ASN A 120 -12.66 2.06 15.70
N LYS A 121 -12.65 1.20 14.68
CA LYS A 121 -13.63 0.13 14.60
C LYS A 121 -13.40 -0.71 15.84
N LYS A 122 -14.17 -0.44 16.89
CA LYS A 122 -14.18 -1.22 18.14
C LYS A 122 -14.68 -2.64 17.93
N ASP A 123 -15.26 -2.92 16.78
CA ASP A 123 -15.59 -4.29 16.37
C ASP A 123 -14.35 -4.98 15.79
N LYS A 124 -13.37 -5.18 16.65
CA LYS A 124 -12.49 -6.33 16.47
C LYS A 124 -13.32 -7.57 16.84
N THR A 125 -14.21 -7.97 15.95
CA THR A 125 -14.59 -9.37 15.90
C THR A 125 -13.29 -10.11 15.72
N VAL A 126 -12.84 -10.74 16.80
CA VAL A 126 -11.67 -11.63 16.73
C VAL A 126 -12.06 -12.70 15.73
N LYS A 127 -11.52 -12.60 14.53
CA LYS A 127 -11.74 -13.60 13.48
C LYS A 127 -10.86 -14.79 13.81
N TYR A 128 -11.28 -15.57 14.78
CA TYR A 128 -10.73 -16.91 14.94
C TYR A 128 -11.62 -17.94 14.22
N ILE A 129 -11.01 -18.98 13.77
CA ILE A 129 -11.70 -20.09 13.16
C ILE A 129 -12.31 -20.90 14.29
N GLU A 130 -13.60 -21.22 14.22
CA GLU A 130 -14.30 -22.03 15.22
C GLU A 130 -13.65 -23.41 15.34
N ASP A 131 -13.61 -23.96 16.56
CA ASP A 131 -12.92 -25.23 16.85
C ASP A 131 -13.45 -26.38 15.99
N GLU A 132 -14.75 -26.39 15.74
CA GLU A 132 -15.41 -27.40 14.87
C GLU A 132 -14.84 -27.35 13.43
N ILE A 133 -14.57 -26.17 12.91
CA ILE A 133 -13.99 -26.01 11.58
C ILE A 133 -12.51 -26.43 11.57
N LEU A 134 -11.79 -26.16 12.68
CA LEU A 134 -10.41 -26.62 12.84
C LEU A 134 -10.34 -28.16 12.90
N GLU A 135 -11.23 -28.81 13.64
CA GLU A 135 -11.30 -30.26 13.68
C GLU A 135 -11.63 -30.85 12.30
N GLN A 136 -12.58 -30.26 11.56
CA GLN A 136 -12.89 -30.70 10.19
C GLN A 136 -11.66 -30.57 9.28
N LEU A 137 -10.90 -29.50 9.40
CA LEU A 137 -9.66 -29.27 8.64
C LEU A 137 -8.64 -30.36 8.97
N GLU A 138 -8.43 -30.67 10.25
CA GLU A 138 -7.48 -31.71 10.70
C GLU A 138 -7.84 -33.09 10.20
N ASN A 139 -9.11 -33.46 10.33
CA ASN A 139 -9.61 -34.73 9.89
C ASN A 139 -9.60 -34.95 8.36
N ASN A 140 -9.34 -33.91 7.60
CA ASN A 140 -9.29 -33.93 6.14
C ASN A 140 -7.98 -33.43 5.53
N LEU A 141 -6.94 -33.22 6.35
CA LEU A 141 -5.64 -32.74 5.87
C LEU A 141 -5.00 -33.69 4.84
N ASP A 142 -5.17 -34.98 5.04
CA ASP A 142 -4.69 -36.05 4.14
C ASP A 142 -5.34 -36.02 2.74
N LYS A 143 -6.53 -35.44 2.63
CA LYS A 143 -7.30 -35.28 1.38
C LYS A 143 -6.92 -34.01 0.62
N LEU A 144 -6.07 -33.15 1.20
CA LEU A 144 -5.70 -31.89 0.58
C LEU A 144 -4.85 -32.09 -0.68
N THR A 145 -5.26 -31.47 -1.77
CA THR A 145 -4.53 -31.50 -3.04
C THR A 145 -4.16 -30.08 -3.48
N PRO A 146 -2.90 -29.85 -3.86
CA PRO A 146 -1.74 -30.79 -3.83
C PRO A 146 -1.19 -30.97 -2.41
N ALA A 147 -0.77 -32.20 -2.08
CA ALA A 147 -0.28 -32.59 -0.75
C ALA A 147 0.89 -31.74 -0.21
N LYS A 148 1.64 -31.05 -1.07
CA LYS A 148 2.72 -30.12 -0.68
C LYS A 148 2.28 -28.96 0.20
N TYR A 149 0.98 -28.66 0.28
CA TYR A 149 0.44 -27.60 1.15
C TYR A 149 0.13 -28.08 2.58
N ILE A 150 0.09 -29.38 2.84
CA ILE A 150 -0.18 -29.95 4.17
C ILE A 150 0.81 -29.41 5.22
N PRO A 151 2.14 -29.46 5.01
CA PRO A 151 3.10 -28.90 5.98
C PRO A 151 2.91 -27.41 6.22
N VAL A 152 2.53 -26.64 5.20
CA VAL A 152 2.30 -25.20 5.32
C VAL A 152 1.12 -24.92 6.25
N ILE A 153 0.02 -25.67 6.12
CA ILE A 153 -1.17 -25.51 6.98
C ILE A 153 -0.85 -25.89 8.42
N ILE A 154 -0.12 -26.99 8.64
CA ILE A 154 0.33 -27.41 9.97
C ILE A 154 1.18 -26.33 10.63
N LEU A 155 2.15 -25.77 9.88
CA LEU A 155 3.02 -24.71 10.39
C LEU A 155 2.25 -23.41 10.70
N LEU A 156 1.33 -23.00 9.83
CA LEU A 156 0.49 -21.83 10.05
C LEU A 156 -0.34 -21.97 11.33
N ARG A 157 -0.91 -23.15 11.56
CA ARG A 157 -1.69 -23.44 12.75
C ARG A 157 -0.83 -23.45 14.01
N ALA A 158 0.30 -24.14 13.97
CA ALA A 158 1.18 -24.29 15.13
C ALA A 158 1.86 -22.98 15.54
N SER A 159 2.21 -22.12 14.56
CA SER A 159 2.98 -20.89 14.81
C SER A 159 2.12 -19.64 14.95
N GLY A 160 0.93 -19.59 14.36
CA GLY A 160 0.15 -18.36 14.21
C GLY A 160 0.80 -17.30 13.30
N TRP A 161 1.83 -17.66 12.57
CA TRP A 161 2.56 -16.75 11.69
C TRP A 161 1.77 -16.38 10.44
N ARG A 162 2.17 -15.30 9.76
CA ARG A 162 1.59 -14.96 8.47
C ARG A 162 2.01 -15.99 7.41
N ILE A 163 1.13 -16.22 6.44
CA ILE A 163 1.44 -17.15 5.34
C ILE A 163 2.73 -16.80 4.59
N SER A 164 3.03 -15.50 4.44
CA SER A 164 4.29 -15.04 3.84
C SER A 164 5.51 -15.48 4.63
N ASP A 165 5.42 -15.49 5.96
CA ASP A 165 6.54 -15.80 6.83
C ASP A 165 6.79 -17.31 6.82
N VAL A 166 5.72 -18.13 6.84
CA VAL A 166 5.81 -19.60 6.70
C VAL A 166 6.36 -20.00 5.33
N LEU A 167 5.91 -19.35 4.24
CA LEU A 167 6.39 -19.68 2.89
C LEU A 167 7.83 -19.23 2.61
N ASN A 168 8.37 -18.30 3.41
CA ASN A 168 9.75 -17.84 3.31
C ASN A 168 10.71 -18.58 4.26
N LEU A 169 10.23 -19.56 5.04
CA LEU A 169 11.09 -20.37 5.89
C LEU A 169 12.17 -21.09 5.08
N ARG A 170 13.40 -21.05 5.56
CA ARG A 170 14.53 -21.79 4.97
C ARG A 170 14.55 -23.20 5.54
N TYR A 171 14.54 -24.18 4.66
CA TYR A 171 14.47 -25.60 5.01
C TYR A 171 15.64 -26.06 5.92
N ASP A 172 16.81 -25.50 5.74
CA ASP A 172 18.06 -25.94 6.37
C ASP A 172 18.24 -25.46 7.81
N ASN A 173 17.58 -24.40 8.25
CA ASN A 173 17.78 -23.82 9.58
C ASN A 173 16.52 -23.29 10.28
N CYS A 174 15.33 -23.55 9.72
CA CYS A 174 14.08 -23.02 10.29
C CYS A 174 13.59 -23.80 11.53
N LEU A 175 14.03 -25.03 11.73
CA LEU A 175 13.59 -25.89 12.83
C LEU A 175 14.78 -26.28 13.72
N SER A 176 14.72 -25.91 14.98
CA SER A 176 15.70 -26.31 16.00
C SER A 176 15.04 -27.13 17.09
N LYS A 177 15.74 -28.16 17.58
CA LYS A 177 15.32 -29.00 18.71
C LYS A 177 16.06 -28.58 19.96
N THR A 178 15.33 -28.29 21.03
CA THR A 178 15.89 -27.98 22.37
C THR A 178 15.36 -28.99 23.39
N LYS A 179 15.82 -28.88 24.65
CA LYS A 179 15.28 -29.69 25.75
C LYS A 179 13.79 -29.45 26.00
N ASN A 180 13.27 -28.29 25.60
CA ASN A 180 11.88 -27.87 25.80
C ASN A 180 10.97 -28.10 24.57
N GLY A 181 11.48 -28.75 23.50
CA GLY A 181 10.71 -29.04 22.30
C GLY A 181 11.33 -28.49 21.02
N TYR A 182 10.51 -28.34 20.00
CA TYR A 182 10.92 -27.80 18.71
C TYR A 182 10.58 -26.32 18.61
N PHE A 183 11.49 -25.55 18.03
CA PHE A 183 11.33 -24.12 17.80
C PHE A 183 11.48 -23.81 16.33
N LEU A 184 10.55 -22.97 15.84
CA LEU A 184 10.63 -22.40 14.50
C LEU A 184 11.35 -21.05 14.57
N SER A 185 12.35 -20.84 13.75
CA SER A 185 13.04 -19.56 13.57
C SER A 185 13.02 -19.15 12.11
N GLY A 186 12.79 -17.88 11.83
CA GLY A 186 12.81 -17.33 10.48
C GLY A 186 13.28 -15.89 10.51
N ASP A 187 13.90 -15.46 9.43
CA ASP A 187 14.25 -14.05 9.19
C ASP A 187 12.95 -13.29 8.88
N ILE A 188 12.43 -12.53 9.84
CA ILE A 188 11.20 -11.74 9.75
C ILE A 188 11.51 -10.35 9.24
#